data_bb5ad66b6ead96bcff9c0f0d1b5ed0b0
#
_entry.id   bb5ad66b6ead96bcff9c0f0d1b5ed0b0
#
_cell.length_a   1.000
_cell.length_b   1.000
_cell.length_c   1.000
_cell.angle_alpha   90.00
_cell.angle_beta   90.00
_cell.angle_gamma   90.00
#
_symmetry.space_group_name_H-M   'P 1'
#
loop_
_entity.id
_entity.type
_entity.pdbx_description
1 polymer ?
#
loop_
_entity_poly.entity_id
_entity_poly.type
_entity_poly.pdbx_seq_one_letter_code
_entity_poly.pdbx_strand_id
1 'polypeptide(L)'
;MSSELKSMHMGQVTSFFIPNVTLVGQHCSKEIPNRLKALGGKHPLVVTDKGIVACGILKQITDILDEAKVAYTVFDGAVPNPTDKNVEDATKVYLDNKCDSLISIGGGSSHDCAKGVGFVAGNGGRIQDYEGVDKSNKPFPPYVAVNTTAGTGSEMTRFCIITDTARKVKMAIIDWRCTPSVAIDDPVLMMGMPPSLTAATGMDALTHAVEAYVSTAATPMTDACAEKAMEYINRYLRRAVADGSDKEAREGMCYAEYLAGMAFNNAS
;
A
#
# COMPACT_ATOMS: atom_id res chain seq x y z
N MET A 1 -20.32 -10.16 -23.68
CA MET A 1 -20.65 -8.75 -23.36
C MET A 1 -20.40 -7.96 -24.63
N SER A 2 -21.41 -7.26 -25.11
CA SER A 2 -21.37 -6.58 -26.42
C SER A 2 -20.37 -5.41 -26.40
N SER A 3 -19.83 -5.11 -27.59
CA SER A 3 -18.96 -3.96 -27.83
C SER A 3 -19.56 -2.61 -27.39
N GLU A 4 -20.84 -2.55 -27.14
CA GLU A 4 -21.56 -1.35 -26.71
C GLU A 4 -21.30 -0.94 -25.24
N LEU A 5 -21.05 -1.91 -24.33
CA LEU A 5 -20.72 -1.60 -22.93
C LEU A 5 -19.32 -1.00 -22.74
N LYS A 6 -18.37 -1.34 -23.64
CA LYS A 6 -17.00 -0.78 -23.61
C LYS A 6 -16.88 0.63 -24.19
N SER A 7 -17.93 1.14 -24.86
CA SER A 7 -17.93 2.50 -25.43
C SER A 7 -18.40 3.59 -24.47
N MET A 8 -18.87 3.21 -23.25
CA MET A 8 -19.53 4.16 -22.31
C MET A 8 -18.65 5.29 -21.80
N HIS A 9 -17.32 5.18 -21.93
CA HIS A 9 -16.39 6.23 -21.47
C HIS A 9 -15.70 6.99 -22.61
N MET A 10 -16.06 6.73 -23.85
CA MET A 10 -15.52 7.48 -24.99
C MET A 10 -16.02 8.94 -24.93
N GLY A 11 -15.05 9.87 -24.84
CA GLY A 11 -15.33 11.29 -24.71
C GLY A 11 -15.44 11.82 -23.28
N GLN A 12 -15.31 10.98 -22.27
CA GLN A 12 -15.24 11.42 -20.86
C GLN A 12 -13.78 11.61 -20.43
N VAL A 13 -13.55 12.60 -19.56
CA VAL A 13 -12.25 12.78 -18.92
C VAL A 13 -12.14 11.81 -17.75
N THR A 14 -11.12 10.96 -17.76
CA THR A 14 -10.83 10.01 -16.68
C THR A 14 -9.48 10.32 -16.06
N SER A 15 -9.34 10.06 -14.76
CA SER A 15 -8.08 10.17 -14.04
C SER A 15 -7.50 8.79 -13.78
N PHE A 16 -6.17 8.69 -13.74
CA PHE A 16 -5.47 7.45 -13.41
C PHE A 16 -4.39 7.73 -12.37
N PHE A 17 -4.58 7.24 -11.15
CA PHE A 17 -3.72 7.51 -9.98
C PHE A 17 -2.82 6.32 -9.72
N ILE A 18 -1.52 6.57 -9.64
CA ILE A 18 -0.47 5.58 -9.28
C ILE A 18 0.64 6.30 -8.51
N PRO A 19 1.52 5.60 -7.80
CA PRO A 19 2.74 6.17 -7.24
C PRO A 19 3.62 6.82 -8.32
N ASN A 20 4.41 7.83 -7.94
CA ASN A 20 5.36 8.45 -8.86
C ASN A 20 6.44 7.47 -9.32
N VAL A 21 6.84 6.57 -8.44
CA VAL A 21 7.82 5.50 -8.71
C VAL A 21 7.36 4.23 -8.04
N THR A 22 7.39 3.13 -8.77
CA THR A 22 7.26 1.79 -8.22
C THR A 22 8.49 0.98 -8.55
N LEU A 23 9.03 0.30 -7.57
CA LEU A 23 10.12 -0.65 -7.73
C LEU A 23 9.57 -2.05 -7.45
N VAL A 24 9.62 -2.91 -8.45
CA VAL A 24 9.19 -4.31 -8.34
C VAL A 24 10.38 -5.20 -8.68
N GLY A 25 10.68 -6.18 -7.82
CA GLY A 25 11.71 -7.15 -8.08
C GLY A 25 12.57 -7.48 -6.86
N GLN A 26 13.30 -8.59 -6.96
CA GLN A 26 14.11 -9.09 -5.85
C GLN A 26 15.13 -8.07 -5.37
N HIS A 27 15.15 -7.83 -4.06
CA HIS A 27 16.06 -6.91 -3.38
C HIS A 27 15.91 -5.42 -3.77
N CYS A 28 14.80 -5.02 -4.40
CA CYS A 28 14.55 -3.60 -4.69
C CYS A 28 14.40 -2.76 -3.41
N SER A 29 14.13 -3.38 -2.27
CA SER A 29 14.13 -2.74 -0.94
C SER A 29 15.46 -2.05 -0.59
N LYS A 30 16.58 -2.44 -1.20
CA LYS A 30 17.88 -1.77 -1.03
C LYS A 30 17.89 -0.33 -1.56
N GLU A 31 16.95 0.03 -2.42
CA GLU A 31 16.83 1.38 -2.97
C GLU A 31 16.11 2.37 -2.04
N ILE A 32 15.55 1.91 -0.90
CA ILE A 32 14.82 2.77 0.04
C ILE A 32 15.59 4.04 0.41
N PRO A 33 16.89 3.99 0.82
CA PRO A 33 17.61 5.19 1.20
C PRO A 33 17.77 6.20 0.05
N ASN A 34 18.03 5.71 -1.17
CA ASN A 34 18.17 6.54 -2.35
C ASN A 34 16.86 7.24 -2.71
N ARG A 35 15.74 6.50 -2.62
CA ARG A 35 14.40 7.04 -2.89
C ARG A 35 13.97 8.06 -1.83
N LEU A 36 14.17 7.74 -0.55
CA LEU A 36 13.89 8.65 0.55
C LEU A 36 14.67 9.96 0.39
N LYS A 37 15.97 9.87 0.08
CA LYS A 37 16.83 11.02 -0.18
C LYS A 37 16.35 11.85 -1.37
N ALA A 38 15.94 11.21 -2.46
CA ALA A 38 15.41 11.88 -3.65
C ALA A 38 14.13 12.67 -3.36
N LEU A 39 13.30 12.17 -2.41
CA LEU A 39 12.11 12.85 -1.92
C LEU A 39 12.41 13.97 -0.89
N GLY A 40 13.65 14.09 -0.43
CA GLY A 40 14.07 15.07 0.57
C GLY A 40 13.88 14.62 2.02
N GLY A 41 13.42 13.37 2.26
CA GLY A 41 13.26 12.81 3.61
C GLY A 41 14.62 12.52 4.27
N LYS A 42 14.73 12.85 5.56
CA LYS A 42 15.97 12.70 6.34
C LYS A 42 15.78 11.89 7.61
N HIS A 43 14.59 11.94 8.20
CA HIS A 43 14.24 11.28 9.45
C HIS A 43 12.82 10.70 9.35
N PRO A 44 12.64 9.56 8.69
CA PRO A 44 11.33 8.94 8.56
C PRO A 44 10.80 8.35 9.86
N LEU A 45 9.48 8.43 10.07
CA LEU A 45 8.79 7.47 10.93
C LEU A 45 8.59 6.18 10.16
N VAL A 46 9.14 5.09 10.66
CA VAL A 46 8.91 3.73 10.16
C VAL A 46 7.70 3.15 10.87
N VAL A 47 6.58 3.01 10.14
CA VAL A 47 5.32 2.46 10.65
C VAL A 47 5.20 0.99 10.27
N THR A 48 5.00 0.13 11.26
CA THR A 48 4.90 -1.32 11.07
C THR A 48 4.03 -1.98 12.15
N ASP A 49 3.93 -3.28 12.13
CA ASP A 49 3.24 -4.10 13.13
C ASP A 49 4.18 -5.10 13.80
N LYS A 50 3.70 -5.68 14.90
CA LYS A 50 4.49 -6.64 15.71
C LYS A 50 4.79 -7.95 14.96
N GLY A 51 3.98 -8.33 13.97
CA GLY A 51 4.22 -9.50 13.14
C GLY A 51 5.44 -9.30 12.24
N ILE A 52 5.56 -8.13 11.62
CA ILE A 52 6.71 -7.72 10.80
C ILE A 52 7.99 -7.62 11.63
N VAL A 53 7.87 -7.15 12.88
CA VAL A 53 9.00 -7.18 13.84
C VAL A 53 9.42 -8.62 14.14
N ALA A 54 8.46 -9.47 14.50
CA ALA A 54 8.72 -10.85 14.91
C ALA A 54 9.32 -11.73 13.80
N CYS A 55 8.92 -11.51 12.53
CA CYS A 55 9.46 -12.27 11.39
C CYS A 55 10.80 -11.70 10.89
N GLY A 56 11.31 -10.61 11.48
CA GLY A 56 12.63 -10.04 11.17
C GLY A 56 12.69 -9.14 9.95
N ILE A 57 11.57 -8.87 9.27
CA ILE A 57 11.54 -7.99 8.09
C ILE A 57 11.88 -6.55 8.49
N LEU A 58 11.36 -6.05 9.64
CA LEU A 58 11.75 -4.74 10.13
C LEU A 58 13.27 -4.62 10.24
N LYS A 59 13.92 -5.63 10.83
CA LYS A 59 15.40 -5.61 10.97
C LYS A 59 16.11 -5.56 9.62
N GLN A 60 15.65 -6.31 8.63
CA GLN A 60 16.25 -6.26 7.27
C GLN A 60 16.19 -4.84 6.68
N ILE A 61 15.08 -4.14 6.86
CA ILE A 61 14.93 -2.77 6.33
C ILE A 61 15.72 -1.76 7.16
N THR A 62 15.71 -1.89 8.48
CA THR A 62 16.49 -0.98 9.34
C THR A 62 17.99 -1.16 9.15
N ASP A 63 18.50 -2.38 8.89
CA ASP A 63 19.89 -2.60 8.54
C ASP A 63 20.29 -1.84 7.25
N ILE A 64 19.40 -1.80 6.25
CA ILE A 64 19.61 -1.01 5.02
C ILE A 64 19.68 0.50 5.33
N LEU A 65 18.83 0.99 6.24
CA LEU A 65 18.83 2.39 6.65
C LEU A 65 20.10 2.73 7.46
N ASP A 66 20.51 1.84 8.36
CA ASP A 66 21.71 1.98 9.20
C ASP A 66 23.00 2.00 8.34
N GLU A 67 23.12 1.11 7.36
CA GLU A 67 24.22 1.09 6.39
C GLU A 67 24.31 2.42 5.61
N ALA A 68 23.15 2.97 5.24
CA ALA A 68 23.04 4.25 4.56
C ALA A 68 23.15 5.47 5.50
N LYS A 69 23.28 5.25 6.81
CA LYS A 69 23.34 6.29 7.86
C LYS A 69 22.12 7.20 7.86
N VAL A 70 20.94 6.67 7.58
CA VAL A 70 19.66 7.37 7.68
C VAL A 70 19.15 7.22 9.11
N ALA A 71 18.95 8.35 9.80
CA ALA A 71 18.28 8.34 11.10
C ALA A 71 16.79 8.03 10.90
N TYR A 72 16.18 7.25 11.80
CA TYR A 72 14.76 6.90 11.75
C TYR A 72 14.17 6.73 13.15
N THR A 73 12.86 6.79 13.24
CA THR A 73 12.10 6.42 14.44
C THR A 73 11.14 5.30 14.07
N VAL A 74 10.91 4.32 14.95
CA VAL A 74 10.01 3.19 14.70
C VAL A 74 8.74 3.31 15.50
N PHE A 75 7.60 3.04 14.87
CA PHE A 75 6.32 2.78 15.49
C PHE A 75 5.81 1.40 15.04
N ASP A 76 5.77 0.44 15.94
CA ASP A 76 5.36 -0.95 15.69
C ASP A 76 3.94 -1.26 16.20
N GLY A 77 3.16 -0.22 16.43
CA GLY A 77 1.83 -0.31 17.03
C GLY A 77 0.67 -0.44 16.03
N ALA A 78 0.92 -0.58 14.73
CA ALA A 78 -0.15 -0.83 13.78
C ALA A 78 -0.81 -2.20 14.07
N VAL A 79 -2.15 -2.26 14.01
CA VAL A 79 -2.93 -3.48 14.25
C VAL A 79 -3.73 -3.84 12.99
N PRO A 80 -4.14 -5.11 12.82
CA PRO A 80 -5.10 -5.47 11.79
C PRO A 80 -6.36 -4.59 11.87
N ASN A 81 -6.78 -4.00 10.74
CA ASN A 81 -7.80 -2.93 10.68
C ASN A 81 -7.43 -1.75 11.60
N PRO A 82 -6.43 -0.95 11.20
CA PRO A 82 -5.88 0.10 12.06
C PRO A 82 -6.96 1.06 12.51
N THR A 83 -6.81 1.56 13.73
CA THR A 83 -7.81 2.40 14.40
C THR A 83 -7.39 3.87 14.40
N ASP A 84 -8.34 4.74 14.64
CA ASP A 84 -8.10 6.17 14.92
C ASP A 84 -7.07 6.37 16.03
N LYS A 85 -7.07 5.51 17.06
CA LYS A 85 -6.07 5.54 18.14
C LYS A 85 -4.67 5.16 17.68
N ASN A 86 -4.54 4.17 16.79
CA ASN A 86 -3.22 3.85 16.21
C ASN A 86 -2.65 5.04 15.44
N VAL A 87 -3.49 5.76 14.69
CA VAL A 87 -3.08 6.96 13.98
C VAL A 87 -2.69 8.08 14.94
N GLU A 88 -3.45 8.29 16.02
CA GLU A 88 -3.15 9.30 17.06
C GLU A 88 -1.81 9.01 17.72
N ASP A 89 -1.60 7.78 18.19
CA ASP A 89 -0.36 7.36 18.86
C ASP A 89 0.86 7.48 17.93
N ALA A 90 0.74 7.01 16.68
CA ALA A 90 1.81 7.09 15.69
C ALA A 90 2.11 8.55 15.29
N THR A 91 1.09 9.39 15.17
CA THR A 91 1.25 10.83 14.90
C THR A 91 1.99 11.53 16.03
N LYS A 92 1.68 11.18 17.28
CA LYS A 92 2.42 11.70 18.43
C LYS A 92 3.90 11.33 18.36
N VAL A 93 4.22 10.08 18.05
CA VAL A 93 5.61 9.63 17.85
C VAL A 93 6.30 10.41 16.73
N TYR A 94 5.60 10.63 15.60
CA TYR A 94 6.11 11.40 14.46
C TYR A 94 6.49 12.83 14.87
N LEU A 95 5.60 13.52 15.59
CA LEU A 95 5.79 14.92 15.99
C LEU A 95 6.85 15.06 17.10
N ASP A 96 6.80 14.22 18.13
CA ASP A 96 7.73 14.25 19.27
C ASP A 96 9.19 14.02 18.82
N ASN A 97 9.39 13.16 17.80
CA ASN A 97 10.71 12.87 17.24
C ASN A 97 11.08 13.74 16.03
N LYS A 98 10.24 14.72 15.68
CA LYS A 98 10.45 15.65 14.56
C LYS A 98 10.73 14.91 13.24
N CYS A 99 10.01 13.81 13.00
CA CYS A 99 10.08 13.10 11.73
C CYS A 99 9.62 14.02 10.59
N ASP A 100 10.20 13.84 9.40
CA ASP A 100 9.94 14.67 8.22
C ASP A 100 9.38 13.88 7.04
N SER A 101 9.28 12.57 7.20
CA SER A 101 8.91 11.62 6.15
C SER A 101 8.34 10.35 6.76
N LEU A 102 7.81 9.47 5.92
CA LEU A 102 7.19 8.21 6.32
C LEU A 102 7.80 7.03 5.54
N ILE A 103 8.00 5.93 6.22
CA ILE A 103 8.20 4.61 5.63
C ILE A 103 7.18 3.68 6.27
N SER A 104 6.36 2.98 5.51
CA SER A 104 5.54 1.89 6.05
C SER A 104 6.11 0.54 5.61
N ILE A 105 6.14 -0.43 6.52
CA ILE A 105 6.61 -1.79 6.24
C ILE A 105 5.52 -2.75 6.68
N GLY A 106 4.97 -3.50 5.77
CA GLY A 106 3.90 -4.45 6.07
C GLY A 106 2.89 -4.62 4.94
N GLY A 107 1.70 -5.07 5.29
CA GLY A 107 0.54 -5.10 4.41
C GLY A 107 -0.34 -3.85 4.58
N GLY A 108 -1.57 -3.93 4.10
CA GLY A 108 -2.53 -2.81 4.10
C GLY A 108 -2.66 -2.07 5.42
N SER A 109 -2.66 -2.78 6.55
CA SER A 109 -2.83 -2.16 7.87
C SER A 109 -1.69 -1.20 8.23
N SER A 110 -0.44 -1.59 7.96
CA SER A 110 0.72 -0.72 8.20
C SER A 110 0.73 0.48 7.26
N HIS A 111 0.34 0.27 5.99
CA HIS A 111 0.24 1.34 4.99
C HIS A 111 -0.87 2.33 5.36
N ASP A 112 -2.05 1.85 5.72
CA ASP A 112 -3.18 2.70 6.08
C ASP A 112 -2.91 3.49 7.36
N CYS A 113 -2.26 2.88 8.37
CA CYS A 113 -1.81 3.59 9.56
C CYS A 113 -0.84 4.73 9.21
N ALA A 114 0.16 4.47 8.34
CA ALA A 114 1.12 5.48 7.90
C ALA A 114 0.45 6.59 7.08
N LYS A 115 -0.51 6.26 6.22
CA LYS A 115 -1.33 7.26 5.49
C LYS A 115 -2.11 8.13 6.48
N GLY A 116 -2.73 7.51 7.49
CA GLY A 116 -3.41 8.24 8.56
C GLY A 116 -2.49 9.24 9.26
N VAL A 117 -1.28 8.83 9.61
CA VAL A 117 -0.25 9.73 10.18
C VAL A 117 0.06 10.89 9.22
N GLY A 118 0.26 10.59 7.94
CA GLY A 118 0.59 11.60 6.94
C GLY A 118 -0.51 12.67 6.78
N PHE A 119 -1.78 12.29 6.86
CA PHE A 119 -2.90 13.24 6.87
C PHE A 119 -2.83 14.17 8.08
N VAL A 120 -2.74 13.61 9.28
CA VAL A 120 -2.80 14.38 10.51
C VAL A 120 -1.52 15.22 10.69
N ALA A 121 -0.35 14.66 10.42
CA ALA A 121 0.92 15.40 10.52
C ALA A 121 1.03 16.55 9.50
N GLY A 122 0.55 16.33 8.27
CA GLY A 122 0.61 17.34 7.21
C GLY A 122 -0.46 18.42 7.32
N ASN A 123 -1.67 18.08 7.74
CA ASN A 123 -2.83 18.96 7.69
C ASN A 123 -3.38 19.35 9.07
N GLY A 124 -3.06 18.61 10.14
CA GLY A 124 -3.60 18.82 11.50
C GLY A 124 -4.92 18.11 11.71
N GLY A 125 -5.65 18.44 12.79
CA GLY A 125 -6.94 17.86 13.11
C GLY A 125 -6.87 16.41 13.57
N ARG A 126 -7.96 15.66 13.34
CA ARG A 126 -8.09 14.24 13.64
C ARG A 126 -8.29 13.46 12.36
N ILE A 127 -8.01 12.17 12.37
CA ILE A 127 -8.16 11.34 11.16
C ILE A 127 -9.61 11.28 10.66
N GLN A 128 -10.60 11.40 11.54
CA GLN A 128 -12.02 11.48 11.19
C GLN A 128 -12.36 12.68 10.29
N ASP A 129 -11.60 13.74 10.37
CA ASP A 129 -11.84 14.97 9.59
C ASP A 129 -11.56 14.75 8.09
N TYR A 130 -10.90 13.65 7.74
CA TYR A 130 -10.52 13.28 6.36
C TYR A 130 -11.44 12.24 5.73
N GLU A 131 -12.45 11.72 6.44
CA GLU A 131 -13.39 10.73 5.90
C GLU A 131 -14.08 11.27 4.63
N GLY A 132 -14.08 10.47 3.58
CA GLY A 132 -14.64 10.81 2.27
C GLY A 132 -13.58 11.09 1.22
N VAL A 133 -13.89 11.91 0.22
CA VAL A 133 -13.06 12.13 -0.97
C VAL A 133 -12.38 13.49 -0.93
N ASP A 134 -11.04 13.52 -1.15
CA ASP A 134 -10.18 14.70 -1.32
C ASP A 134 -10.38 15.78 -0.24
N LYS A 135 -10.37 15.37 1.04
CA LYS A 135 -10.56 16.26 2.19
C LYS A 135 -9.28 16.96 2.64
N SER A 136 -8.11 16.46 2.29
CA SER A 136 -6.86 17.13 2.63
C SER A 136 -6.61 18.32 1.70
N ASN A 137 -5.85 19.32 2.17
CA ASN A 137 -5.59 20.55 1.42
C ASN A 137 -4.11 20.97 1.40
N LYS A 138 -3.24 20.22 2.10
CA LYS A 138 -1.80 20.46 2.13
C LYS A 138 -1.05 19.26 1.53
N PRO A 139 0.21 19.47 1.10
CA PRO A 139 1.07 18.38 0.64
C PRO A 139 1.21 17.30 1.70
N PHE A 140 1.26 16.06 1.25
CA PHE A 140 1.56 14.90 2.08
C PHE A 140 3.07 14.84 2.36
N PRO A 141 3.53 14.37 3.54
CA PRO A 141 4.95 14.12 3.78
C PRO A 141 5.54 13.16 2.75
N PRO A 142 6.85 13.24 2.41
CA PRO A 142 7.52 12.23 1.62
C PRO A 142 7.22 10.83 2.15
N TYR A 143 6.73 9.93 1.30
CA TYR A 143 6.26 8.64 1.74
C TYR A 143 6.75 7.49 0.85
N VAL A 144 7.41 6.50 1.47
CA VAL A 144 7.85 5.25 0.86
C VAL A 144 7.06 4.09 1.49
N ALA A 145 6.33 3.34 0.70
CA ALA A 145 5.60 2.16 1.15
C ALA A 145 6.35 0.89 0.75
N VAL A 146 6.68 0.04 1.73
CA VAL A 146 7.38 -1.24 1.54
C VAL A 146 6.39 -2.37 1.80
N ASN A 147 5.91 -2.96 0.73
CA ASN A 147 4.89 -3.99 0.79
C ASN A 147 5.47 -5.36 1.13
N THR A 148 4.75 -6.13 1.94
CA THR A 148 5.13 -7.49 2.35
C THR A 148 4.02 -8.52 2.12
N THR A 149 2.91 -8.10 1.49
CA THR A 149 1.76 -8.97 1.18
C THR A 149 1.36 -8.81 -0.27
N ALA A 150 0.86 -9.86 -0.90
CA ALA A 150 0.39 -9.80 -2.28
C ALA A 150 -1.16 -9.83 -2.31
N GLY A 151 -1.78 -8.67 -2.03
CA GLY A 151 -3.24 -8.64 -1.94
C GLY A 151 -3.89 -7.27 -1.95
N THR A 152 -3.59 -6.41 -0.97
CA THR A 152 -4.36 -5.20 -0.71
C THR A 152 -4.11 -4.03 -1.68
N GLY A 153 -2.93 -3.95 -2.29
CA GLY A 153 -2.53 -2.82 -3.12
C GLY A 153 -2.43 -1.49 -2.36
N SER A 154 -2.43 -1.51 -1.02
CA SER A 154 -2.43 -0.25 -0.26
C SER A 154 -1.15 0.55 -0.46
N GLU A 155 -0.01 -0.08 -0.75
CA GLU A 155 1.27 0.59 -1.06
C GLU A 155 1.21 1.45 -2.32
N MET A 156 0.19 1.26 -3.16
CA MET A 156 0.08 2.00 -4.42
C MET A 156 -1.23 2.80 -4.57
N THR A 157 -2.15 2.71 -3.61
CA THR A 157 -3.48 3.31 -3.72
C THR A 157 -3.63 4.64 -3.00
N ARG A 158 -4.67 5.39 -3.40
CA ARG A 158 -5.15 6.61 -2.74
C ARG A 158 -6.16 6.34 -1.62
N PHE A 159 -6.37 5.08 -1.26
CA PHE A 159 -7.28 4.66 -0.20
C PHE A 159 -6.53 4.53 1.13
N CYS A 160 -7.19 4.93 2.21
CA CYS A 160 -6.75 4.75 3.58
C CYS A 160 -7.97 4.36 4.41
N ILE A 161 -7.97 3.13 4.95
CA ILE A 161 -9.10 2.58 5.68
C ILE A 161 -8.76 2.53 7.17
N ILE A 162 -9.43 3.36 7.96
CA ILE A 162 -9.21 3.48 9.40
C ILE A 162 -10.51 3.19 10.15
N THR A 163 -10.42 2.38 11.18
CA THR A 163 -11.55 2.08 12.06
C THR A 163 -11.75 3.22 13.07
N ASP A 164 -12.90 3.88 13.01
CA ASP A 164 -13.37 4.80 14.04
C ASP A 164 -13.85 3.97 15.23
N THR A 165 -13.12 4.02 16.33
CA THR A 165 -13.44 3.21 17.53
C THR A 165 -14.69 3.66 18.27
N ALA A 166 -15.05 4.94 18.16
CA ALA A 166 -16.25 5.48 18.80
C ALA A 166 -17.52 5.09 18.03
N ARG A 167 -17.51 5.22 16.70
CA ARG A 167 -18.65 4.84 15.82
C ARG A 167 -18.67 3.35 15.48
N LYS A 168 -17.57 2.62 15.67
CA LYS A 168 -17.37 1.20 15.29
C LYS A 168 -17.59 0.96 13.79
N VAL A 169 -17.08 1.87 12.96
CA VAL A 169 -17.16 1.79 11.49
C VAL A 169 -15.77 1.90 10.88
N LYS A 170 -15.59 1.29 9.71
CA LYS A 170 -14.41 1.52 8.86
C LYS A 170 -14.64 2.78 8.04
N MET A 171 -13.87 3.83 8.31
CA MET A 171 -13.87 5.05 7.53
C MET A 171 -13.09 4.82 6.24
N ALA A 172 -13.68 5.18 5.13
CA ALA A 172 -12.98 5.26 3.85
C ALA A 172 -12.48 6.70 3.64
N ILE A 173 -11.17 6.87 3.61
CA ILE A 173 -10.49 8.12 3.28
C ILE A 173 -9.87 7.91 1.91
N ILE A 174 -10.31 8.70 0.93
CA ILE A 174 -9.93 8.57 -0.47
C ILE A 174 -9.32 9.90 -0.89
N ASP A 175 -8.00 9.97 -0.97
CA ASP A 175 -7.32 11.22 -1.33
C ASP A 175 -6.04 10.92 -2.11
N TRP A 176 -5.92 11.49 -3.30
CA TRP A 176 -4.78 11.25 -4.18
C TRP A 176 -3.43 11.63 -3.54
N ARG A 177 -3.45 12.54 -2.55
CA ARG A 177 -2.24 12.99 -1.87
C ARG A 177 -1.63 11.91 -0.97
N CYS A 178 -2.43 10.95 -0.48
CA CYS A 178 -1.90 9.85 0.34
C CYS A 178 -1.36 8.67 -0.50
N THR A 179 -1.49 8.73 -1.83
CA THR A 179 -0.78 7.77 -2.68
C THR A 179 0.71 7.85 -2.37
N PRO A 180 1.37 6.74 -2.01
CA PRO A 180 2.79 6.77 -1.71
C PRO A 180 3.61 7.37 -2.84
N SER A 181 4.60 8.17 -2.52
CA SER A 181 5.52 8.74 -3.52
C SER A 181 6.35 7.65 -4.18
N VAL A 182 6.68 6.61 -3.41
CA VAL A 182 7.39 5.41 -3.88
C VAL A 182 6.74 4.18 -3.28
N ALA A 183 6.40 3.21 -4.13
CA ALA A 183 6.03 1.84 -3.74
C ALA A 183 7.22 0.90 -3.96
N ILE A 184 7.47 0.02 -3.00
CA ILE A 184 8.52 -1.00 -3.03
C ILE A 184 7.87 -2.36 -2.88
N ASP A 185 7.90 -3.14 -3.96
CA ASP A 185 7.34 -4.48 -4.05
C ASP A 185 8.47 -5.49 -4.24
N ASP A 186 9.10 -5.86 -3.13
CA ASP A 186 10.20 -6.82 -3.08
C ASP A 186 9.66 -8.22 -2.76
N PRO A 187 9.58 -9.13 -3.75
CA PRO A 187 9.03 -10.46 -3.53
C PRO A 187 9.82 -11.28 -2.49
N VAL A 188 11.06 -10.92 -2.19
CA VAL A 188 11.86 -11.57 -1.14
C VAL A 188 11.24 -11.33 0.24
N LEU A 189 10.66 -10.16 0.48
CA LEU A 189 9.97 -9.84 1.74
C LEU A 189 8.65 -10.59 1.91
N MET A 190 8.09 -11.12 0.82
CA MET A 190 6.84 -11.89 0.81
C MET A 190 7.05 -13.41 0.97
N MET A 191 8.31 -13.89 0.89
CA MET A 191 8.63 -15.33 0.95
C MET A 191 8.20 -15.99 2.26
N GLY A 192 8.20 -15.23 3.37
CA GLY A 192 7.83 -15.72 4.71
C GLY A 192 6.32 -15.78 4.98
N MET A 193 5.47 -15.39 4.03
CA MET A 193 4.01 -15.43 4.23
C MET A 193 3.51 -16.87 4.40
N PRO A 194 2.73 -17.16 5.48
CA PRO A 194 2.09 -18.47 5.63
C PRO A 194 1.14 -18.79 4.47
N PRO A 195 0.94 -20.08 4.13
CA PRO A 195 0.02 -20.49 3.05
C PRO A 195 -1.39 -19.91 3.18
N SER A 196 -1.94 -19.86 4.41
CA SER A 196 -3.27 -19.29 4.66
C SER A 196 -3.35 -17.80 4.34
N LEU A 197 -2.32 -17.03 4.72
CA LEU A 197 -2.24 -15.61 4.40
C LEU A 197 -2.02 -15.41 2.90
N THR A 198 -1.14 -16.20 2.26
CA THR A 198 -0.91 -16.17 0.81
C THR A 198 -2.23 -16.41 0.05
N ALA A 199 -3.03 -17.41 0.47
CA ALA A 199 -4.32 -17.69 -0.16
C ALA A 199 -5.32 -16.54 0.04
N ALA A 200 -5.45 -16.03 1.27
CA ALA A 200 -6.40 -14.97 1.58
C ALA A 200 -6.07 -13.67 0.82
N THR A 201 -4.80 -13.24 0.84
CA THR A 201 -4.39 -12.01 0.14
C THR A 201 -4.44 -12.16 -1.38
N GLY A 202 -4.07 -13.33 -1.92
CA GLY A 202 -4.17 -13.58 -3.36
C GLY A 202 -5.62 -13.62 -3.87
N MET A 203 -6.56 -14.11 -3.05
CA MET A 203 -8.01 -14.02 -3.36
C MET A 203 -8.54 -12.60 -3.24
N ASP A 204 -8.00 -11.80 -2.33
CA ASP A 204 -8.29 -10.36 -2.21
C ASP A 204 -7.87 -9.62 -3.50
N ALA A 205 -6.65 -9.85 -3.98
CA ALA A 205 -6.20 -9.33 -5.27
C ALA A 205 -7.10 -9.75 -6.44
N LEU A 206 -7.58 -11.02 -6.45
CA LEU A 206 -8.52 -11.46 -7.46
C LEU A 206 -9.85 -10.71 -7.39
N THR A 207 -10.36 -10.51 -6.18
CA THR A 207 -11.60 -9.75 -5.94
C THR A 207 -11.45 -8.33 -6.46
N HIS A 208 -10.35 -7.65 -6.13
CA HIS A 208 -10.05 -6.29 -6.63
C HIS A 208 -10.02 -6.23 -8.17
N ALA A 209 -9.36 -7.20 -8.81
CA ALA A 209 -9.29 -7.24 -10.27
C ALA A 209 -10.68 -7.45 -10.91
N VAL A 210 -11.49 -8.37 -10.34
CA VAL A 210 -12.86 -8.64 -10.84
C VAL A 210 -13.76 -7.43 -10.61
N GLU A 211 -13.75 -6.84 -9.42
CA GLU A 211 -14.55 -5.65 -9.10
C GLU A 211 -14.22 -4.49 -10.03
N ALA A 212 -12.94 -4.21 -10.25
CA ALA A 212 -12.51 -3.18 -11.19
C ALA A 212 -12.99 -3.45 -12.62
N TYR A 213 -12.92 -4.71 -13.06
CA TYR A 213 -13.31 -5.10 -14.42
C TYR A 213 -14.81 -4.96 -14.68
N VAL A 214 -15.67 -5.22 -13.69
CA VAL A 214 -17.12 -5.11 -13.81
C VAL A 214 -17.66 -3.76 -13.35
N SER A 215 -16.81 -2.87 -12.88
CA SER A 215 -17.20 -1.54 -12.40
C SER A 215 -17.77 -0.68 -13.53
N THR A 216 -18.74 0.17 -13.19
CA THR A 216 -19.24 1.20 -14.11
C THR A 216 -18.23 2.31 -14.37
N ALA A 217 -17.17 2.42 -13.56
CA ALA A 217 -16.05 3.34 -13.73
C ALA A 217 -14.87 2.71 -14.50
N ALA A 218 -15.01 1.47 -14.99
CA ALA A 218 -13.96 0.77 -15.73
C ALA A 218 -13.56 1.50 -17.00
N THR A 219 -12.27 1.54 -17.29
CA THR A 219 -11.68 2.16 -18.47
C THR A 219 -10.80 1.15 -19.21
N PRO A 220 -10.41 1.39 -20.47
CA PRO A 220 -9.46 0.52 -21.16
C PRO A 220 -8.14 0.31 -20.41
N MET A 221 -7.69 1.30 -19.61
CA MET A 221 -6.50 1.19 -18.79
C MET A 221 -6.72 0.25 -17.60
N THR A 222 -7.84 0.40 -16.90
CA THR A 222 -8.17 -0.46 -15.76
C THR A 222 -8.49 -1.88 -16.20
N ASP A 223 -9.16 -2.06 -17.35
CA ASP A 223 -9.45 -3.37 -17.93
C ASP A 223 -8.17 -4.15 -18.25
N ALA A 224 -7.21 -3.50 -18.91
CA ALA A 224 -5.92 -4.11 -19.24
C ALA A 224 -5.16 -4.57 -17.97
N CYS A 225 -5.19 -3.75 -16.91
CA CYS A 225 -4.59 -4.11 -15.63
C CYS A 225 -5.32 -5.27 -14.95
N ALA A 226 -6.66 -5.23 -14.91
CA ALA A 226 -7.49 -6.26 -14.30
C ALA A 226 -7.36 -7.61 -15.01
N GLU A 227 -7.43 -7.63 -16.34
CA GLU A 227 -7.25 -8.84 -17.14
C GLU A 227 -5.88 -9.49 -16.88
N LYS A 228 -4.83 -8.69 -16.88
CA LYS A 228 -3.48 -9.19 -16.63
C LYS A 228 -3.28 -9.64 -15.19
N ALA A 229 -3.87 -8.97 -14.21
CA ALA A 229 -3.88 -9.40 -12.82
C ALA A 229 -4.55 -10.78 -12.69
N MET A 230 -5.73 -10.97 -13.25
CA MET A 230 -6.46 -12.25 -13.21
C MET A 230 -5.67 -13.40 -13.89
N GLU A 231 -5.00 -13.11 -15.01
CA GLU A 231 -4.12 -14.09 -15.68
C GLU A 231 -2.99 -14.55 -14.75
N TYR A 232 -2.31 -13.61 -14.10
CA TYR A 232 -1.19 -13.90 -13.20
C TYR A 232 -1.65 -14.61 -11.93
N ILE A 233 -2.76 -14.20 -11.33
CA ILE A 233 -3.34 -14.87 -10.15
C ILE A 233 -3.68 -16.34 -10.49
N ASN A 234 -4.34 -16.57 -11.62
CA ASN A 234 -4.68 -17.93 -12.06
C ASN A 234 -3.43 -18.80 -12.25
N ARG A 235 -2.35 -18.21 -12.75
CA ARG A 235 -1.09 -18.94 -13.01
C ARG A 235 -0.29 -19.21 -11.73
N TYR A 236 -0.22 -18.25 -10.81
CA TYR A 236 0.77 -18.26 -9.75
C TYR A 236 0.20 -18.50 -8.34
N LEU A 237 -1.04 -18.13 -8.04
CA LEU A 237 -1.57 -18.21 -6.67
C LEU A 237 -1.49 -19.62 -6.09
N ARG A 238 -1.96 -20.64 -6.82
CA ARG A 238 -1.93 -22.02 -6.31
C ARG A 238 -0.52 -22.51 -6.05
N ARG A 239 0.44 -22.13 -6.89
CA ARG A 239 1.87 -22.45 -6.72
C ARG A 239 2.43 -21.77 -5.47
N ALA A 240 2.18 -20.47 -5.30
CA ALA A 240 2.65 -19.69 -4.15
C ALA A 240 2.05 -20.18 -2.81
N VAL A 241 0.81 -20.70 -2.83
CA VAL A 241 0.18 -21.31 -1.65
C VAL A 241 0.76 -22.69 -1.35
N ALA A 242 1.01 -23.51 -2.38
CA ALA A 242 1.54 -24.86 -2.22
C ALA A 242 3.01 -24.88 -1.80
N ASP A 243 3.80 -23.93 -2.33
CA ASP A 243 5.22 -23.76 -2.01
C ASP A 243 5.56 -22.29 -1.86
N GLY A 244 5.65 -21.83 -0.61
CA GLY A 244 6.02 -20.45 -0.29
C GLY A 244 7.45 -20.08 -0.72
N SER A 245 8.31 -21.05 -1.05
CA SER A 245 9.67 -20.85 -1.53
C SER A 245 9.78 -20.71 -3.06
N ASP A 246 8.69 -20.93 -3.80
CA ASP A 246 8.62 -20.74 -5.26
C ASP A 246 8.76 -19.24 -5.60
N LYS A 247 9.99 -18.84 -5.90
CA LYS A 247 10.34 -17.42 -6.18
C LYS A 247 9.58 -16.87 -7.38
N GLU A 248 9.42 -17.65 -8.44
CA GLU A 248 8.67 -17.23 -9.63
C GLU A 248 7.19 -16.99 -9.29
N ALA A 249 6.60 -17.87 -8.50
CA ALA A 249 5.21 -17.72 -8.08
C ALA A 249 5.02 -16.51 -7.14
N ARG A 250 5.95 -16.28 -6.20
CA ARG A 250 5.93 -15.07 -5.33
C ARG A 250 6.06 -13.79 -6.13
N GLU A 251 7.01 -13.73 -7.06
CA GLU A 251 7.19 -12.57 -7.94
C GLU A 251 5.98 -12.38 -8.86
N GLY A 252 5.43 -13.45 -9.40
CA GLY A 252 4.20 -13.41 -10.20
C GLY A 252 3.00 -12.89 -9.42
N MET A 253 2.84 -13.26 -8.14
CA MET A 253 1.80 -12.74 -7.27
C MET A 253 2.03 -11.27 -6.87
N CYS A 254 3.28 -10.85 -6.71
CA CYS A 254 3.65 -9.46 -6.49
C CYS A 254 3.20 -8.57 -7.67
N TYR A 255 3.49 -8.96 -8.91
CA TYR A 255 2.97 -8.25 -10.08
C TYR A 255 1.45 -8.31 -10.19
N ALA A 256 0.84 -9.46 -9.87
CA ALA A 256 -0.61 -9.64 -9.96
C ALA A 256 -1.37 -8.68 -9.03
N GLU A 257 -0.91 -8.57 -7.78
CA GLU A 257 -1.46 -7.68 -6.78
C GLU A 257 -1.33 -6.21 -7.18
N TYR A 258 -0.14 -5.81 -7.64
CA TYR A 258 0.10 -4.44 -8.09
C TYR A 258 -0.80 -4.07 -9.29
N LEU A 259 -0.96 -4.97 -10.26
CA LEU A 259 -1.87 -4.78 -11.39
C LEU A 259 -3.33 -4.69 -10.95
N ALA A 260 -3.76 -5.54 -10.00
CA ALA A 260 -5.09 -5.45 -9.41
C ALA A 260 -5.30 -4.11 -8.70
N GLY A 261 -4.27 -3.64 -7.97
CA GLY A 261 -4.22 -2.33 -7.34
C GLY A 261 -4.39 -1.19 -8.34
N MET A 262 -3.67 -1.23 -9.47
CA MET A 262 -3.82 -0.25 -10.57
C MET A 262 -5.23 -0.22 -11.12
N ALA A 263 -5.89 -1.36 -11.22
CA ALA A 263 -7.25 -1.46 -11.72
C ALA A 263 -8.24 -0.85 -10.72
N PHE A 264 -8.31 -1.39 -9.49
CA PHE A 264 -9.36 -0.97 -8.55
C PHE A 264 -9.17 0.45 -8.02
N ASN A 265 -7.94 0.91 -7.84
CA ASN A 265 -7.67 2.29 -7.42
C ASN A 265 -8.27 3.35 -8.36
N ASN A 266 -8.53 2.96 -9.61
CA ASN A 266 -8.98 3.84 -10.67
C ASN A 266 -10.37 3.48 -11.23
N ALA A 267 -10.99 2.39 -10.74
CA ALA A 267 -12.31 1.92 -11.18
C ALA A 267 -13.27 1.60 -10.00
N SER A 268 -12.94 2.03 -8.78
CA SER A 268 -13.81 1.86 -7.60
C SER A 268 -14.58 3.12 -7.27
#